data_bb547a3da3a662391e2e1008784dab51
#
_entry.id   bb547a3da3a662391e2e1008784dab51
#
_cell.length_a   1.000
_cell.length_b   1.000
_cell.length_c   1.000
_cell.angle_alpha   90.00
_cell.angle_beta   90.00
_cell.angle_gamma   90.00
#
_symmetry.space_group_name_H-M   'P 1'
#
loop_
_entity.id
_entity.type
_entity.pdbx_description
1 polymer ?
#
loop_
_entity_poly.entity_id
_entity_poly.type
_entity_poly.pdbx_seq_one_letter_code
_entity_poly.pdbx_strand_id
1 'polypeptide(L)'
;MVIFLILGVDHFLSNDQTNNIMNRKQLPLLVIFLITVLNVKAQGCVAIRHFSSCVGNSLENNIIGKGDFQLGLNYRYFKSFRHFRGTEEEPDRVTNNTEVVNYSHSTDFFLTYGINKKLYTSITIPTVFNSRSSLYEHGRNERNTTFSRGLGDIRLGVGLWLLDFEKHTEGNIAVGLGLKLPTGNYNASDIFYNVGPSGEPQTRPVDQSIQPGDGGLGFTLDAQLYQKLSNGIFGYASGFYLVNPRETNGIRTFRETLNPILENEAITAVPDQYSIRTGLSFTLSPTLSSSLGARYDCVPVKDLIGGNDGFRRPGNVLSIDPGLALNQGNFSFNLNVPFAVRRERPQSITDLQTEQATGSPRHGDAAFADYVINFGVTYRVYNTKVKIDQELLDEFKK
;
A
#
# COMPACT_ATOMS: atom_id res chain seq x y z
N MET A 1 -26.59 -8.49 -6.25
CA MET A 1 -26.40 -7.05 -6.55
C MET A 1 -25.40 -6.77 -7.68
N VAL A 2 -24.72 -7.79 -8.19
CA VAL A 2 -23.76 -7.65 -9.32
C VAL A 2 -24.44 -7.87 -10.70
N ILE A 3 -25.57 -8.53 -10.75
CA ILE A 3 -26.29 -8.86 -12.02
C ILE A 3 -27.01 -7.64 -12.62
N PHE A 4 -27.36 -6.63 -11.82
CA PHE A 4 -28.06 -5.43 -12.34
C PHE A 4 -27.15 -4.39 -13.03
N LEU A 5 -25.81 -4.49 -12.87
CA LEU A 5 -24.88 -3.59 -13.54
C LEU A 5 -24.53 -4.02 -14.98
N ILE A 6 -24.80 -5.26 -15.35
CA ILE A 6 -24.48 -5.80 -16.69
C ILE A 6 -25.60 -5.52 -17.70
N LEU A 7 -26.82 -5.35 -17.24
CA LEU A 7 -27.99 -5.12 -18.12
C LEU A 7 -28.23 -3.63 -18.47
N GLY A 8 -27.53 -2.70 -17.82
CA GLY A 8 -27.64 -1.26 -18.11
C GLY A 8 -26.72 -0.73 -19.21
N VAL A 9 -25.79 -1.55 -19.70
CA VAL A 9 -24.78 -1.10 -20.67
C VAL A 9 -25.26 -1.26 -22.13
N ASP A 10 -26.24 -2.13 -22.38
CA ASP A 10 -26.71 -2.37 -23.76
C ASP A 10 -27.59 -1.26 -24.33
N HIS A 11 -28.07 -0.33 -23.51
CA HIS A 11 -28.96 0.75 -24.03
C HIS A 11 -28.25 2.08 -24.30
N PHE A 12 -26.95 2.18 -24.01
CA PHE A 12 -26.15 3.39 -24.24
C PHE A 12 -25.26 3.34 -25.49
N LEU A 13 -25.28 2.23 -26.23
CA LEU A 13 -24.37 2.00 -27.37
C LEU A 13 -25.01 2.03 -28.75
N SER A 14 -26.16 2.67 -28.90
CA SER A 14 -26.75 2.93 -30.22
C SER A 14 -26.81 4.45 -30.50
N ASN A 15 -25.75 5.02 -30.95
CA ASN A 15 -25.62 5.97 -32.04
C ASN A 15 -24.27 6.69 -32.01
N ASP A 16 -23.71 6.64 -33.16
CA ASP A 16 -22.75 7.49 -33.83
C ASP A 16 -21.27 7.06 -33.88
N GLN A 17 -20.93 7.01 -35.13
CA GLN A 17 -19.67 6.69 -35.79
C GLN A 17 -18.44 7.41 -35.21
N THR A 18 -17.42 6.72 -34.94
CA THR A 18 -16.07 6.64 -35.52
C THR A 18 -15.02 6.12 -34.56
N ASN A 19 -14.46 4.97 -34.92
CA ASN A 19 -13.10 4.50 -34.75
C ASN A 19 -12.49 4.24 -33.32
N ASN A 20 -12.15 2.98 -33.14
CA ASN A 20 -11.19 2.42 -32.17
C ASN A 20 -11.65 2.28 -30.72
N ILE A 21 -12.82 1.73 -30.53
CA ILE A 21 -13.18 1.09 -29.26
C ILE A 21 -12.45 -0.25 -29.18
N MET A 22 -11.77 -0.48 -28.04
CA MET A 22 -11.14 -1.73 -27.62
C MET A 22 -11.88 -2.94 -28.26
N ASN A 23 -11.14 -3.73 -29.00
CA ASN A 23 -11.68 -4.84 -29.76
C ASN A 23 -12.56 -5.70 -28.85
N ARG A 24 -13.81 -5.96 -29.19
CA ARG A 24 -14.80 -6.75 -28.39
C ARG A 24 -14.25 -8.06 -27.85
N LYS A 25 -13.15 -8.57 -28.42
CA LYS A 25 -12.42 -9.76 -27.98
C LYS A 25 -11.50 -9.52 -26.78
N GLN A 26 -11.21 -8.27 -26.40
CA GLN A 26 -10.33 -7.93 -25.26
C GLN A 26 -11.10 -7.68 -23.95
N LEU A 27 -12.39 -7.35 -24.05
CA LEU A 27 -13.27 -7.17 -22.90
C LEU A 27 -13.40 -8.45 -22.04
N PRO A 28 -13.60 -9.67 -22.62
CA PRO A 28 -13.66 -10.88 -21.83
C PRO A 28 -12.31 -11.23 -21.18
N LEU A 29 -11.17 -10.89 -21.78
CA LEU A 29 -9.86 -11.11 -21.14
C LEU A 29 -9.66 -10.23 -19.90
N LEU A 30 -10.12 -8.98 -19.94
CA LEU A 30 -10.09 -8.06 -18.80
C LEU A 30 -11.03 -8.53 -17.69
N VAL A 31 -12.22 -9.02 -18.05
CA VAL A 31 -13.20 -9.58 -17.09
C VAL A 31 -12.70 -10.89 -16.49
N ILE A 32 -12.06 -11.76 -17.27
CA ILE A 32 -11.45 -13.01 -16.76
C ILE A 32 -10.29 -12.70 -15.83
N PHE A 33 -9.44 -11.72 -16.16
CA PHE A 33 -8.37 -11.25 -15.28
C PHE A 33 -8.90 -10.69 -13.95
N LEU A 34 -10.01 -9.90 -13.99
CA LEU A 34 -10.67 -9.40 -12.78
C LEU A 34 -11.28 -10.52 -11.93
N ILE A 35 -11.82 -11.57 -12.53
CA ILE A 35 -12.50 -12.69 -11.82
C ILE A 35 -11.48 -13.63 -11.19
N THR A 36 -10.30 -13.82 -11.76
CA THR A 36 -9.25 -14.68 -11.19
C THR A 36 -8.58 -14.10 -9.95
N VAL A 37 -8.70 -12.79 -9.71
CA VAL A 37 -8.14 -12.10 -8.52
C VAL A 37 -9.02 -12.26 -7.27
N LEU A 38 -10.26 -12.74 -7.38
CA LEU A 38 -11.25 -12.74 -6.29
C LEU A 38 -11.07 -13.85 -5.22
N ASN A 39 -10.05 -14.71 -5.32
CA ASN A 39 -9.87 -15.82 -4.38
C ASN A 39 -8.64 -15.73 -3.47
N VAL A 40 -8.05 -14.55 -3.30
CA VAL A 40 -6.88 -14.37 -2.43
C VAL A 40 -7.31 -13.85 -1.07
N LYS A 41 -6.99 -14.59 0.00
CA LYS A 41 -7.30 -14.24 1.39
C LYS A 41 -6.04 -13.74 2.07
N ALA A 42 -6.04 -12.58 2.67
CA ALA A 42 -5.03 -12.11 3.63
C ALA A 42 -5.20 -10.67 4.14
N GLN A 43 -4.89 -10.32 5.35
CA GLN A 43 -4.24 -9.13 5.95
C GLN A 43 -4.58 -8.74 7.38
N GLY A 44 -3.56 -8.41 8.13
CA GLY A 44 -3.60 -7.80 9.46
C GLY A 44 -2.75 -6.53 9.59
N CYS A 45 -2.63 -6.01 10.78
CA CYS A 45 -2.10 -4.76 11.29
C CYS A 45 -0.83 -4.11 10.71
N VAL A 46 -0.17 -4.65 9.72
CA VAL A 46 0.99 -4.00 9.08
C VAL A 46 0.47 -3.11 7.98
N ALA A 47 0.58 -1.81 8.16
CA ALA A 47 0.24 -0.87 7.11
C ALA A 47 1.18 -1.08 5.92
N ILE A 48 0.59 -1.37 4.76
CA ILE A 48 1.34 -1.42 3.51
C ILE A 48 1.99 -0.07 3.29
N ARG A 49 3.31 -0.06 3.26
CA ARG A 49 4.14 1.15 3.25
C ARG A 49 4.47 1.64 1.85
N HIS A 50 4.02 0.94 0.82
CA HIS A 50 4.22 1.36 -0.57
C HIS A 50 2.99 2.13 -1.06
N PHE A 51 3.21 3.29 -1.66
CA PHE A 51 2.17 4.11 -2.27
C PHE A 51 2.56 4.42 -3.71
N SER A 52 1.73 4.02 -4.65
CA SER A 52 1.81 4.48 -6.03
C SER A 52 0.76 5.56 -6.23
N SER A 53 1.20 6.78 -6.51
CA SER A 53 0.32 7.94 -6.71
C SER A 53 -0.26 7.96 -8.13
N CYS A 54 -1.07 6.96 -8.47
CA CYS A 54 -1.78 6.94 -9.76
C CYS A 54 -3.12 7.68 -9.68
N VAL A 55 -3.18 8.80 -8.97
CA VAL A 55 -4.34 9.67 -8.92
C VAL A 55 -4.00 11.01 -9.50
N GLY A 56 -4.19 11.15 -10.75
CA GLY A 56 -4.03 12.43 -11.41
C GLY A 56 -4.69 12.41 -12.77
N ASN A 57 -5.56 13.32 -13.00
CA ASN A 57 -6.34 13.47 -14.19
C ASN A 57 -5.61 14.07 -15.37
N SER A 58 -4.37 14.39 -15.24
CA SER A 58 -3.62 14.77 -16.41
C SER A 58 -2.64 13.66 -16.72
N LEU A 59 -2.83 13.04 -17.84
CA LEU A 59 -1.87 12.22 -18.56
C LEU A 59 -0.45 12.78 -18.47
N GLU A 60 -0.34 14.10 -18.52
CA GLU A 60 0.91 14.85 -18.45
C GLU A 60 1.60 14.76 -17.08
N ASN A 61 0.88 14.53 -15.99
CA ASN A 61 1.45 14.54 -14.65
C ASN A 61 2.02 13.18 -14.20
N ASN A 62 1.62 12.08 -14.84
CA ASN A 62 2.15 10.75 -14.53
C ASN A 62 3.35 10.37 -15.40
N ILE A 63 3.52 11.02 -16.55
CA ILE A 63 4.61 10.75 -17.47
C ILE A 63 5.72 11.74 -17.21
N ILE A 64 6.93 11.24 -16.90
CA ILE A 64 8.12 12.04 -16.72
C ILE A 64 8.94 12.03 -18.02
N GLY A 65 9.26 13.19 -18.55
CA GLY A 65 10.04 13.35 -19.79
C GLY A 65 11.52 13.10 -19.59
N LYS A 66 12.29 13.02 -20.68
CA LYS A 66 13.74 12.88 -20.62
C LYS A 66 14.39 14.07 -19.93
N GLY A 67 15.10 13.79 -18.84
CA GLY A 67 15.83 14.81 -18.07
C GLY A 67 14.94 15.60 -17.11
N ASP A 68 13.63 15.32 -17.04
CA ASP A 68 12.74 15.89 -16.05
C ASP A 68 12.97 15.25 -14.69
N PHE A 69 12.71 16.04 -13.63
CA PHE A 69 12.68 15.58 -12.26
C PHE A 69 11.29 15.77 -11.66
N GLN A 70 10.91 14.85 -10.80
CA GLN A 70 9.71 14.95 -9.98
C GLN A 70 10.09 14.73 -8.52
N LEU A 71 9.93 15.76 -7.72
CA LEU A 71 10.14 15.72 -6.27
C LEU A 71 8.77 15.64 -5.60
N GLY A 72 8.65 14.88 -4.54
CA GLY A 72 7.38 14.85 -3.83
C GLY A 72 7.46 14.31 -2.43
N LEU A 73 6.33 14.45 -1.79
CA LEU A 73 6.07 14.01 -0.44
C LEU A 73 4.70 13.33 -0.42
N ASN A 74 4.63 12.12 0.15
CA ASN A 74 3.36 11.44 0.44
C ASN A 74 3.25 11.25 1.94
N TYR A 75 2.30 11.90 2.56
CA TYR A 75 1.95 11.71 3.95
C TYR A 75 0.81 10.71 4.06
N ARG A 76 0.92 9.78 5.03
CA ARG A 76 -0.10 8.81 5.34
C ARG A 76 -0.35 8.79 6.84
N TYR A 77 -1.63 8.78 7.20
CA TYR A 77 -2.11 8.65 8.57
C TYR A 77 -3.20 7.59 8.67
N PHE A 78 -3.14 6.78 9.73
CA PHE A 78 -4.26 5.95 10.14
C PHE A 78 -4.24 5.69 11.65
N LYS A 79 -5.42 5.36 12.18
CA LYS A 79 -5.64 4.81 13.52
C LYS A 79 -6.21 3.41 13.37
N SER A 80 -5.54 2.38 13.92
CA SER A 80 -6.08 1.02 13.98
C SER A 80 -6.46 0.66 15.41
N PHE A 81 -7.69 0.18 15.63
CA PHE A 81 -8.20 -0.11 16.97
C PHE A 81 -9.32 -1.16 16.99
N ARG A 82 -9.96 -1.44 15.85
CA ARG A 82 -11.01 -2.45 15.74
C ARG A 82 -10.39 -3.81 15.51
N HIS A 83 -10.60 -4.73 16.43
CA HIS A 83 -10.02 -6.07 16.38
C HIS A 83 -10.88 -7.04 15.59
N PHE A 84 -10.22 -7.85 14.76
CA PHE A 84 -10.89 -8.88 13.96
C PHE A 84 -10.14 -10.20 14.12
N ARG A 85 -10.94 -11.28 14.18
CA ARG A 85 -10.52 -12.68 14.11
C ARG A 85 -11.23 -13.32 12.92
N GLY A 86 -10.49 -13.75 11.91
CA GLY A 86 -11.13 -13.99 10.62
C GLY A 86 -11.77 -12.71 10.09
N THR A 87 -13.02 -12.78 9.69
CA THR A 87 -13.84 -11.64 9.26
C THR A 87 -14.73 -11.07 10.37
N GLU A 88 -14.71 -11.67 11.56
CA GLU A 88 -15.57 -11.26 12.66
C GLU A 88 -14.86 -10.24 13.54
N GLU A 89 -15.58 -9.17 13.85
CA GLU A 89 -15.13 -8.14 14.76
C GLU A 89 -15.28 -8.61 16.21
N GLU A 90 -14.30 -8.22 17.04
CA GLU A 90 -14.33 -8.43 18.50
C GLU A 90 -14.64 -7.10 19.22
N PRO A 91 -15.90 -6.62 19.23
CA PRO A 91 -16.27 -5.32 19.79
C PRO A 91 -16.03 -5.26 21.31
N ASP A 92 -16.05 -6.40 21.99
CA ASP A 92 -15.79 -6.50 23.42
C ASP A 92 -14.39 -6.01 23.80
N ARG A 93 -13.44 -6.03 22.85
CA ARG A 93 -12.10 -5.47 23.07
C ARG A 93 -12.16 -3.98 23.39
N VAL A 94 -12.98 -3.22 22.66
CA VAL A 94 -13.20 -1.79 22.88
C VAL A 94 -14.01 -1.54 24.15
N THR A 95 -15.10 -2.29 24.35
CA THR A 95 -15.98 -2.16 25.51
C THR A 95 -15.23 -2.42 26.82
N ASN A 96 -14.31 -3.40 26.82
CA ASN A 96 -13.54 -3.79 27.98
C ASN A 96 -12.18 -3.02 28.10
N ASN A 97 -11.94 -2.03 27.23
CA ASN A 97 -10.66 -1.28 27.17
C ASN A 97 -9.42 -2.20 27.02
N THR A 98 -9.58 -3.30 26.26
CA THR A 98 -8.52 -4.29 26.00
C THR A 98 -8.02 -4.26 24.55
N GLU A 99 -8.58 -3.39 23.72
CA GLU A 99 -8.11 -3.20 22.36
C GLU A 99 -6.70 -2.62 22.34
N VAL A 100 -5.97 -2.95 21.28
CA VAL A 100 -4.72 -2.26 20.96
C VAL A 100 -5.04 -1.10 20.05
N VAL A 101 -4.52 0.09 20.37
CA VAL A 101 -4.69 1.29 19.56
C VAL A 101 -3.34 1.70 18.98
N ASN A 102 -3.21 1.68 17.64
CA ASN A 102 -2.04 2.21 16.98
C ASN A 102 -2.38 3.51 16.26
N TYR A 103 -1.51 4.51 16.39
CA TYR A 103 -1.48 5.68 15.51
C TYR A 103 -0.22 5.60 14.68
N SER A 104 -0.36 5.70 13.37
CA SER A 104 0.76 5.68 12.45
C SER A 104 0.74 6.92 11.56
N HIS A 105 1.85 7.63 11.56
CA HIS A 105 2.16 8.74 10.69
C HIS A 105 3.39 8.37 9.88
N SER A 106 3.28 8.34 8.57
CA SER A 106 4.42 8.12 7.69
C SER A 106 4.49 9.18 6.61
N THR A 107 5.71 9.59 6.28
CA THR A 107 6.00 10.52 5.20
C THR A 107 7.05 9.91 4.30
N ASP A 108 6.70 9.69 3.05
CA ASP A 108 7.59 9.23 2.01
C ASP A 108 8.06 10.44 1.20
N PHE A 109 9.35 10.78 1.29
CA PHE A 109 10.00 11.73 0.37
C PHE A 109 10.47 10.95 -0.85
N PHE A 110 10.14 11.41 -2.03
CA PHE A 110 10.56 10.73 -3.26
C PHE A 110 11.12 11.68 -4.30
N LEU A 111 12.06 11.16 -5.07
CA LEU A 111 12.60 11.77 -6.27
C LEU A 111 12.45 10.77 -7.41
N THR A 112 11.88 11.22 -8.52
CA THR A 112 11.82 10.46 -9.78
C THR A 112 12.55 11.23 -10.86
N TYR A 113 13.32 10.53 -11.70
CA TYR A 113 14.07 11.08 -12.81
C TYR A 113 13.75 10.36 -14.11
N GLY A 114 13.41 11.11 -15.14
CA GLY A 114 13.19 10.60 -16.49
C GLY A 114 14.50 10.39 -17.25
N ILE A 115 14.91 9.14 -17.43
CA ILE A 115 16.11 8.75 -18.18
C ILE A 115 15.91 8.98 -19.68
N ASN A 116 14.73 8.60 -20.17
CA ASN A 116 14.28 8.86 -21.53
C ASN A 116 12.75 8.98 -21.58
N LYS A 117 12.14 9.01 -22.76
CA LYS A 117 10.68 9.17 -22.94
C LYS A 117 9.83 8.05 -22.29
N LYS A 118 10.45 6.89 -22.00
CA LYS A 118 9.74 5.71 -21.44
C LYS A 118 10.31 5.24 -20.11
N LEU A 119 11.62 5.37 -19.92
CA LEU A 119 12.33 4.83 -18.77
C LEU A 119 12.55 5.91 -17.71
N TYR A 120 12.20 5.60 -16.48
CA TYR A 120 12.42 6.46 -15.31
C TYR A 120 13.02 5.66 -14.15
N THR A 121 13.64 6.35 -13.23
CA THR A 121 14.14 5.79 -11.96
C THR A 121 13.64 6.62 -10.78
N SER A 122 13.54 6.01 -9.62
CA SER A 122 13.07 6.67 -8.43
C SER A 122 13.82 6.23 -7.17
N ILE A 123 13.87 7.12 -6.21
CA ILE A 123 14.26 6.83 -4.83
C ILE A 123 13.16 7.32 -3.91
N THR A 124 12.82 6.52 -2.89
CA THR A 124 11.86 6.89 -1.85
C THR A 124 12.50 6.70 -0.49
N ILE A 125 12.44 7.73 0.33
CA ILE A 125 12.99 7.78 1.70
C ILE A 125 11.81 7.95 2.66
N PRO A 126 11.35 6.88 3.32
CA PRO A 126 10.25 6.95 4.27
C PRO A 126 10.72 7.41 5.64
N THR A 127 9.89 8.19 6.32
CA THR A 127 10.01 8.51 7.74
C THR A 127 8.72 8.13 8.44
N VAL A 128 8.81 7.66 9.68
CA VAL A 128 7.66 7.19 10.45
C VAL A 128 7.67 7.75 11.87
N PHE A 129 6.45 8.00 12.40
CA PHE A 129 6.16 8.30 13.79
C PHE A 129 4.97 7.45 14.19
N ASN A 130 5.19 6.50 15.07
CA ASN A 130 4.16 5.56 15.47
C ASN A 130 4.00 5.56 16.99
N SER A 131 2.78 5.31 17.43
CA SER A 131 2.50 4.99 18.81
C SER A 131 1.57 3.79 18.91
N ARG A 132 1.70 3.03 19.99
CA ARG A 132 0.90 1.85 20.26
C ARG A 132 0.51 1.81 21.73
N SER A 133 -0.78 1.93 21.99
CA SER A 133 -1.36 1.84 23.32
C SER A 133 -1.96 0.45 23.53
N SER A 134 -1.59 -0.21 24.61
CA SER A 134 -2.02 -1.55 24.94
C SER A 134 -2.09 -1.76 26.45
N LEU A 135 -3.05 -2.55 26.90
CA LEU A 135 -3.13 -3.04 28.26
C LEU A 135 -2.24 -4.28 28.44
N TYR A 136 -2.28 -5.19 27.46
CA TYR A 136 -1.63 -6.51 27.55
C TYR A 136 -0.11 -6.46 27.53
N GLU A 137 0.46 -5.48 26.87
CA GLU A 137 1.90 -5.33 26.73
C GLU A 137 2.55 -4.69 27.96
N HIS A 138 1.74 -4.18 28.88
CA HIS A 138 2.15 -3.49 30.10
C HIS A 138 1.67 -4.19 31.39
N GLY A 139 1.80 -5.51 31.43
CA GLY A 139 1.48 -6.31 32.65
C GLY A 139 0.00 -6.44 32.95
N ARG A 140 -0.92 -5.96 32.10
CA ARG A 140 -2.39 -6.04 32.20
C ARG A 140 -3.01 -5.26 33.37
N ASN A 141 -2.24 -4.42 34.05
CA ASN A 141 -2.75 -3.63 35.17
C ASN A 141 -3.20 -2.25 34.71
N GLU A 142 -2.43 -1.62 33.84
CA GLU A 142 -2.67 -0.27 33.33
C GLU A 142 -2.33 -0.18 31.85
N ARG A 143 -3.14 0.58 31.11
CA ARG A 143 -2.88 0.87 29.71
C ARG A 143 -1.75 1.89 29.61
N ASN A 144 -0.69 1.53 28.89
CA ASN A 144 0.42 2.42 28.57
C ASN A 144 0.67 2.46 27.07
N THR A 145 1.56 3.36 26.63
CA THR A 145 1.85 3.60 25.23
C THR A 145 3.33 3.48 24.95
N THR A 146 3.69 2.72 23.94
CA THR A 146 5.04 2.65 23.36
C THR A 146 5.11 3.46 22.08
N PHE A 147 6.28 3.99 21.77
CA PHE A 147 6.53 4.85 20.62
C PHE A 147 7.70 4.31 19.78
N SER A 148 7.65 4.62 18.50
CA SER A 148 8.79 4.46 17.60
C SER A 148 8.84 5.58 16.57
N ARG A 149 10.04 5.95 16.14
CA ARG A 149 10.25 6.98 15.12
C ARG A 149 11.57 6.75 14.40
N GLY A 150 11.67 7.23 13.18
CA GLY A 150 12.92 7.20 12.43
C GLY A 150 12.71 7.01 10.93
N LEU A 151 13.81 6.74 10.26
CA LEU A 151 13.80 6.34 8.86
C LEU A 151 13.21 4.94 8.73
N GLY A 152 12.41 4.74 7.70
CA GLY A 152 11.98 3.43 7.26
C GLY A 152 12.96 2.82 6.24
N ASP A 153 12.50 1.77 5.57
CA ASP A 153 13.29 1.08 4.55
C ASP A 153 13.28 1.88 3.24
N ILE A 154 14.46 2.35 2.80
CA ILE A 154 14.63 3.10 1.56
C ILE A 154 14.30 2.20 0.37
N ARG A 155 13.62 2.76 -0.62
CA ARG A 155 13.23 2.05 -1.85
C ARG A 155 13.84 2.72 -3.07
N LEU A 156 14.43 1.90 -3.93
CA LEU A 156 14.93 2.29 -5.25
C LEU A 156 14.05 1.64 -6.31
N GLY A 157 13.76 2.34 -7.38
CA GLY A 157 12.88 1.84 -8.42
C GLY A 157 13.35 2.22 -9.82
N VAL A 158 13.02 1.36 -10.78
CA VAL A 158 13.13 1.63 -12.21
C VAL A 158 11.80 1.23 -12.84
N GLY A 159 11.24 2.13 -13.65
CA GLY A 159 9.97 1.88 -14.32
C GLY A 159 10.02 2.20 -15.81
N LEU A 160 9.23 1.47 -16.56
CA LEU A 160 9.15 1.53 -18.02
C LEU A 160 7.70 1.72 -18.46
N TRP A 161 7.41 2.83 -19.16
CA TRP A 161 6.20 3.02 -19.92
C TRP A 161 6.26 2.18 -21.20
N LEU A 162 5.30 1.28 -21.40
CA LEU A 162 5.32 0.34 -22.52
C LEU A 162 5.00 1.03 -23.84
N LEU A 163 4.06 1.98 -23.82
CA LEU A 163 3.63 2.69 -25.01
C LEU A 163 4.33 4.07 -25.09
N ASP A 164 4.48 4.57 -26.31
CA ASP A 164 4.94 5.93 -26.56
C ASP A 164 3.80 6.89 -26.29
N PHE A 165 3.92 7.76 -25.30
CA PHE A 165 2.85 8.67 -24.88
C PHE A 165 2.48 9.73 -25.95
N GLU A 166 3.42 10.07 -26.85
CA GLU A 166 3.14 10.99 -27.96
C GLU A 166 2.17 10.38 -28.98
N LYS A 167 2.19 9.04 -29.10
CA LYS A 167 1.32 8.28 -30.01
C LYS A 167 0.09 7.68 -29.32
N HIS A 168 0.15 7.52 -28.01
CA HIS A 168 -0.87 6.89 -27.19
C HIS A 168 -1.30 7.83 -26.05
N THR A 169 -1.93 8.94 -26.41
CA THR A 169 -2.37 9.99 -25.48
C THR A 169 -3.56 9.57 -24.61
N GLU A 170 -4.32 8.55 -25.03
CA GLU A 170 -5.55 8.14 -24.33
C GLU A 170 -5.32 7.03 -23.28
N GLY A 171 -4.17 6.38 -23.29
CA GLY A 171 -3.88 5.33 -22.31
C GLY A 171 -2.46 4.82 -22.40
N ASN A 172 -1.93 4.34 -21.27
CA ASN A 172 -0.60 3.74 -21.19
C ASN A 172 -0.51 2.77 -20.02
N ILE A 173 0.50 1.92 -20.06
CA ILE A 173 0.85 0.96 -19.02
C ILE A 173 2.31 1.19 -18.67
N ALA A 174 2.61 1.28 -17.38
CA ALA A 174 3.98 1.20 -16.88
C ALA A 174 4.16 -0.08 -16.05
N VAL A 175 5.35 -0.65 -16.13
CA VAL A 175 5.81 -1.72 -15.26
C VAL A 175 7.10 -1.28 -14.58
N GLY A 176 7.28 -1.69 -13.32
CA GLY A 176 8.42 -1.28 -12.52
C GLY A 176 9.02 -2.44 -11.75
N LEU A 177 10.31 -2.30 -11.48
CA LEU A 177 11.08 -3.13 -10.58
C LEU A 177 11.67 -2.26 -9.49
N GLY A 178 11.57 -2.71 -8.25
CA GLY A 178 12.10 -1.99 -7.11
C GLY A 178 12.94 -2.85 -6.19
N LEU A 179 13.76 -2.17 -5.40
CA LEU A 179 14.57 -2.75 -4.34
C LEU A 179 14.27 -2.01 -3.04
N LYS A 180 13.80 -2.74 -2.02
CA LYS A 180 13.65 -2.23 -0.65
C LYS A 180 14.92 -2.59 0.13
N LEU A 181 15.61 -1.59 0.66
CA LEU A 181 16.82 -1.76 1.46
C LEU A 181 16.46 -1.80 2.96
N PRO A 182 17.05 -2.70 3.77
CA PRO A 182 16.79 -2.79 5.20
C PRO A 182 17.49 -1.66 5.98
N THR A 183 17.16 -0.42 5.67
CA THR A 183 17.78 0.79 6.27
C THR A 183 17.03 1.31 7.49
N GLY A 184 15.78 0.93 7.64
CA GLY A 184 14.94 1.28 8.78
C GLY A 184 15.34 0.51 10.03
N ASN A 185 15.18 1.15 11.19
CA ASN A 185 15.40 0.44 12.45
C ASN A 185 14.31 -0.60 12.66
N TYR A 186 14.66 -1.87 12.62
CA TYR A 186 13.77 -3.01 12.85
C TYR A 186 13.88 -3.60 14.26
N ASN A 187 14.70 -2.98 15.11
CA ASN A 187 14.86 -3.30 16.54
C ASN A 187 14.64 -2.05 17.41
N ALA A 188 13.72 -1.18 17.00
CA ALA A 188 13.33 -0.05 17.82
C ALA A 188 12.73 -0.56 19.13
N SER A 189 13.13 0.03 20.25
CA SER A 189 12.72 -0.39 21.58
C SER A 189 12.16 0.79 22.37
N ASP A 190 11.29 0.50 23.33
CA ASP A 190 10.73 1.48 24.25
C ASP A 190 10.48 0.82 25.63
N ILE A 191 10.00 1.61 26.58
CA ILE A 191 9.75 1.16 27.96
C ILE A 191 8.38 0.49 28.03
N PHE A 192 8.38 -0.75 28.54
CA PHE A 192 7.19 -1.51 28.90
C PHE A 192 7.06 -1.51 30.42
N TYR A 193 5.91 -1.07 30.91
CA TYR A 193 5.63 -0.93 32.34
C TYR A 193 5.00 -2.21 32.90
N ASN A 194 5.22 -2.47 34.18
CA ASN A 194 4.63 -3.60 34.93
C ASN A 194 4.98 -4.99 34.35
N VAL A 195 6.14 -5.15 33.73
CA VAL A 195 6.52 -6.38 33.01
C VAL A 195 7.74 -7.10 33.60
N GLY A 196 8.52 -6.45 34.47
CA GLY A 196 9.61 -7.09 35.18
C GLY A 196 9.12 -8.06 36.26
N PRO A 197 9.98 -8.94 36.79
CA PRO A 197 9.62 -9.93 37.82
C PRO A 197 8.94 -9.35 39.06
N SER A 198 9.28 -8.11 39.45
CA SER A 198 8.65 -7.39 40.58
C SER A 198 7.75 -6.25 40.09
N GLY A 199 7.38 -6.22 38.79
CA GLY A 199 6.56 -5.16 38.20
C GLY A 199 7.35 -3.92 37.76
N GLU A 200 8.69 -3.96 37.76
CA GLU A 200 9.51 -2.86 37.27
C GLU A 200 9.41 -2.68 35.76
N PRO A 201 9.61 -1.46 35.26
CA PRO A 201 9.67 -1.19 33.82
C PRO A 201 10.87 -1.88 33.17
N GLN A 202 10.69 -2.35 31.92
CA GLN A 202 11.77 -2.94 31.14
C GLN A 202 11.78 -2.36 29.72
N THR A 203 12.97 -2.16 29.17
CA THR A 203 13.15 -1.79 27.77
C THR A 203 13.09 -3.05 26.91
N ARG A 204 12.17 -3.08 25.95
CA ARG A 204 11.96 -4.22 25.03
C ARG A 204 11.76 -3.72 23.62
N PRO A 205 11.98 -4.56 22.58
CA PRO A 205 11.58 -4.22 21.21
C PRO A 205 10.08 -3.91 21.14
N VAL A 206 9.72 -2.82 20.47
CA VAL A 206 8.32 -2.49 20.25
C VAL A 206 7.68 -3.47 19.25
N ASP A 207 6.35 -3.53 19.25
CA ASP A 207 5.61 -4.44 18.39
C ASP A 207 5.93 -4.22 16.88
N GLN A 208 5.90 -5.29 16.11
CA GLN A 208 6.14 -5.30 14.66
C GLN A 208 5.35 -4.23 13.90
N SER A 209 4.11 -3.94 14.35
CA SER A 209 3.23 -2.98 13.67
C SER A 209 3.74 -1.55 13.71
N ILE A 210 4.59 -1.21 14.66
CA ILE A 210 5.16 0.13 14.83
C ILE A 210 6.68 0.19 14.61
N GLN A 211 7.35 -0.90 14.24
CA GLN A 211 8.78 -0.85 13.88
C GLN A 211 9.00 0.04 12.65
N PRO A 212 10.02 0.93 12.63
CA PRO A 212 10.33 1.76 11.45
C PRO A 212 10.71 0.96 10.21
N GLY A 213 11.50 -0.09 10.35
CA GLY A 213 11.89 -1.05 9.30
C GLY A 213 11.42 -2.47 9.61
N ASP A 214 11.60 -3.38 8.66
CA ASP A 214 11.32 -4.81 8.86
C ASP A 214 12.60 -5.68 8.87
N GLY A 215 13.75 -5.10 8.45
CA GLY A 215 15.05 -5.78 8.42
C GLY A 215 15.26 -6.71 7.24
N GLY A 216 14.34 -6.74 6.26
CA GLY A 216 14.45 -7.55 5.05
C GLY A 216 14.90 -6.76 3.82
N LEU A 217 15.79 -7.36 3.01
CA LEU A 217 16.01 -6.91 1.65
C LEU A 217 14.82 -7.42 0.81
N GLY A 218 14.09 -6.50 0.18
CA GLY A 218 12.90 -6.85 -0.58
C GLY A 218 12.99 -6.43 -2.05
N PHE A 219 12.25 -7.14 -2.89
CA PHE A 219 12.11 -6.86 -4.32
C PHE A 219 10.66 -6.51 -4.63
N THR A 220 10.44 -5.40 -5.31
CA THR A 220 9.10 -4.96 -5.70
C THR A 220 8.91 -5.13 -7.19
N LEU A 221 7.78 -5.74 -7.56
CA LEU A 221 7.21 -5.67 -8.90
C LEU A 221 6.00 -4.75 -8.82
N ASP A 222 5.94 -3.72 -9.64
CA ASP A 222 4.80 -2.81 -9.70
C ASP A 222 4.31 -2.62 -11.13
N ALA A 223 3.03 -2.28 -11.25
CA ALA A 223 2.41 -1.94 -12.51
C ALA A 223 1.37 -0.84 -12.28
N GLN A 224 1.22 0.02 -13.29
CA GLN A 224 0.18 1.03 -13.32
C GLN A 224 -0.34 1.20 -14.74
N LEU A 225 -1.63 1.45 -14.85
CA LEU A 225 -2.27 1.72 -16.12
C LEU A 225 -3.32 2.82 -15.98
N TYR A 226 -3.54 3.53 -17.05
CA TYR A 226 -4.68 4.40 -17.22
C TYR A 226 -5.21 4.29 -18.65
N GLN A 227 -6.50 4.49 -18.81
CA GLN A 227 -7.17 4.50 -20.11
C GLN A 227 -8.29 5.52 -20.10
N LYS A 228 -8.32 6.42 -21.08
CA LYS A 228 -9.46 7.29 -21.35
C LYS A 228 -10.63 6.44 -21.81
N LEU A 229 -11.76 6.56 -21.15
CA LEU A 229 -13.01 5.85 -21.48
C LEU A 229 -13.98 6.75 -22.23
N SER A 230 -14.03 8.02 -21.86
CA SER A 230 -14.77 9.07 -22.53
C SER A 230 -14.18 10.44 -22.20
N ASN A 231 -14.75 11.52 -22.75
CA ASN A 231 -14.29 12.86 -22.42
C ASN A 231 -14.43 13.14 -20.92
N GLY A 232 -13.29 13.41 -20.27
CA GLY A 232 -13.21 13.68 -18.83
C GLY A 232 -13.34 12.46 -17.93
N ILE A 233 -13.41 11.22 -18.46
CA ILE A 233 -13.48 10.00 -17.67
C ILE A 233 -12.33 9.07 -18.06
N PHE A 234 -11.54 8.67 -17.06
CA PHE A 234 -10.44 7.73 -17.20
C PHE A 234 -10.62 6.54 -16.26
N GLY A 235 -10.40 5.34 -16.75
CA GLY A 235 -10.16 4.16 -15.92
C GLY A 235 -8.70 4.10 -15.50
N TYR A 236 -8.44 3.69 -14.27
CA TYR A 236 -7.08 3.45 -13.79
C TYR A 236 -6.99 2.15 -13.02
N ALA A 237 -5.81 1.54 -13.02
CA ALA A 237 -5.44 0.50 -12.09
C ALA A 237 -3.95 0.62 -11.76
N SER A 238 -3.60 0.26 -10.54
CA SER A 238 -2.21 0.15 -10.11
C SER A 238 -2.08 -0.92 -9.04
N GLY A 239 -0.89 -1.49 -8.92
CA GLY A 239 -0.61 -2.46 -7.89
C GLY A 239 0.87 -2.73 -7.80
N PHE A 240 1.26 -3.33 -6.69
CA PHE A 240 2.61 -3.84 -6.49
C PHE A 240 2.57 -5.13 -5.69
N TYR A 241 3.63 -5.92 -5.84
CA TYR A 241 3.97 -7.04 -4.99
C TYR A 241 5.39 -6.86 -4.48
N LEU A 242 5.57 -6.82 -3.15
CA LEU A 242 6.85 -6.78 -2.47
C LEU A 242 7.19 -8.18 -1.97
N VAL A 243 8.19 -8.81 -2.55
CA VAL A 243 8.77 -10.07 -2.11
C VAL A 243 9.86 -9.81 -1.09
N ASN A 244 9.76 -10.43 0.08
CA ASN A 244 10.78 -10.42 1.13
C ASN A 244 11.34 -11.83 1.31
N PRO A 245 12.49 -12.21 0.69
CA PRO A 245 13.03 -13.56 0.80
C PRO A 245 13.51 -13.93 2.20
N ARG A 246 13.72 -12.95 3.07
CA ARG A 246 14.12 -13.18 4.46
C ARG A 246 12.90 -13.56 5.30
N GLU A 247 12.91 -14.77 5.85
CA GLU A 247 11.80 -15.31 6.64
C GLU A 247 11.54 -14.53 7.94
N THR A 248 12.60 -14.34 8.75
CA THR A 248 12.53 -13.62 10.03
C THR A 248 13.69 -12.63 10.14
N ASN A 249 13.52 -11.56 10.91
CA ASN A 249 14.61 -10.62 11.17
C ASN A 249 15.44 -10.95 12.44
N GLY A 250 15.10 -12.04 13.15
CA GLY A 250 15.80 -12.50 14.33
C GLY A 250 15.46 -11.74 15.62
N ILE A 251 14.58 -10.74 15.55
CA ILE A 251 14.18 -9.93 16.72
C ILE A 251 13.01 -10.62 17.43
N ARG A 252 13.15 -10.82 18.72
CA ARG A 252 12.03 -11.27 19.56
C ARG A 252 11.00 -10.16 19.70
N THR A 253 9.74 -10.57 19.66
CA THR A 253 8.64 -9.67 20.01
C THR A 253 8.64 -9.38 21.52
N PHE A 254 7.78 -8.47 21.98
CA PHE A 254 7.59 -8.20 23.42
C PHE A 254 7.12 -9.42 24.23
N ARG A 255 6.76 -10.52 23.60
CA ARG A 255 6.25 -11.76 24.21
C ARG A 255 7.39 -12.57 24.81
N GLU A 256 7.55 -12.51 26.13
CA GLU A 256 8.56 -13.31 26.82
C GLU A 256 8.05 -14.70 27.20
N THR A 257 6.77 -14.80 27.54
CA THR A 257 6.14 -16.07 27.92
C THR A 257 5.49 -16.69 26.70
N LEU A 258 6.00 -17.84 26.25
CA LEU A 258 5.60 -18.50 25.00
C LEU A 258 4.57 -19.62 25.20
N ASN A 259 4.29 -20.01 26.44
CA ASN A 259 3.27 -21.02 26.71
C ASN A 259 1.85 -20.38 26.65
N PRO A 260 0.91 -20.85 25.83
CA PRO A 260 0.96 -22.09 25.01
C PRO A 260 1.40 -21.88 23.54
N ILE A 261 2.22 -20.90 23.20
CA ILE A 261 2.68 -20.65 21.83
C ILE A 261 4.09 -21.23 21.58
N LEU A 262 4.43 -21.52 20.31
CA LEU A 262 5.73 -22.02 19.93
C LEU A 262 6.79 -20.91 19.91
N GLU A 263 8.07 -21.29 20.05
CA GLU A 263 9.19 -20.34 20.08
C GLU A 263 9.27 -19.49 18.81
N ASN A 264 9.01 -20.07 17.63
CA ASN A 264 9.05 -19.35 16.36
C ASN A 264 7.98 -18.22 16.29
N GLU A 265 6.86 -18.32 17.01
CA GLU A 265 5.85 -17.25 17.05
C GLU A 265 6.36 -16.00 17.81
N ALA A 266 7.42 -16.10 18.59
CA ALA A 266 8.01 -14.96 19.28
C ALA A 266 9.03 -14.19 18.45
N ILE A 267 9.51 -14.74 17.32
CA ILE A 267 10.47 -14.09 16.43
C ILE A 267 9.73 -13.37 15.32
N THR A 268 10.08 -12.12 15.08
CA THR A 268 9.41 -11.27 14.07
C THR A 268 9.67 -11.75 12.66
N ALA A 269 8.61 -12.04 11.91
CA ALA A 269 8.67 -12.35 10.49
C ALA A 269 8.87 -11.10 9.62
N VAL A 270 9.37 -11.29 8.41
CA VAL A 270 9.49 -10.27 7.37
C VAL A 270 8.57 -10.64 6.20
N PRO A 271 7.24 -10.44 6.32
CA PRO A 271 6.29 -10.95 5.35
C PRO A 271 6.31 -10.15 4.04
N ASP A 272 5.91 -10.82 2.96
CA ASP A 272 5.54 -10.19 1.70
C ASP A 272 4.39 -9.20 1.90
N GLN A 273 4.24 -8.25 0.96
CA GLN A 273 3.15 -7.28 0.95
C GLN A 273 2.71 -7.02 -0.48
N TYR A 274 1.41 -6.85 -0.70
CA TYR A 274 0.92 -6.36 -1.98
C TYR A 274 -0.31 -5.47 -1.83
N SER A 275 -0.54 -4.63 -2.83
CA SER A 275 -1.71 -3.78 -2.93
C SER A 275 -2.15 -3.68 -4.37
N ILE A 276 -3.46 -3.64 -4.57
CA ILE A 276 -4.10 -3.40 -5.87
C ILE A 276 -5.12 -2.28 -5.68
N ARG A 277 -5.15 -1.37 -6.63
CA ARG A 277 -6.07 -0.25 -6.67
C ARG A 277 -6.63 -0.10 -8.07
N THR A 278 -7.94 0.09 -8.20
CA THR A 278 -8.60 0.31 -9.50
C THR A 278 -9.80 1.23 -9.32
N GLY A 279 -10.14 1.99 -10.36
CA GLY A 279 -11.29 2.89 -10.30
C GLY A 279 -11.45 3.76 -11.52
N LEU A 280 -12.31 4.75 -11.35
CA LEU A 280 -12.59 5.79 -12.32
C LEU A 280 -12.11 7.14 -11.79
N SER A 281 -11.64 7.97 -12.71
CA SER A 281 -11.23 9.33 -12.44
C SER A 281 -12.04 10.26 -13.35
N PHE A 282 -12.50 11.39 -12.79
CA PHE A 282 -13.40 12.34 -13.43
C PHE A 282 -12.74 13.72 -13.46
N THR A 283 -12.61 14.31 -14.62
CA THR A 283 -12.15 15.70 -14.80
C THR A 283 -13.28 16.65 -14.42
N LEU A 284 -13.13 17.38 -13.34
CA LEU A 284 -14.10 18.38 -12.88
C LEU A 284 -13.81 19.76 -13.48
N SER A 285 -12.52 20.08 -13.66
CA SER A 285 -12.05 21.30 -14.31
C SER A 285 -10.65 21.05 -14.90
N PRO A 286 -10.04 21.96 -15.65
CA PRO A 286 -8.68 21.79 -16.16
C PRO A 286 -7.61 21.51 -15.08
N THR A 287 -7.87 21.94 -13.83
CA THR A 287 -6.94 21.76 -12.72
C THR A 287 -7.42 20.79 -11.66
N LEU A 288 -8.71 20.49 -11.58
CA LEU A 288 -9.30 19.68 -10.52
C LEU A 288 -9.90 18.40 -11.05
N SER A 289 -9.68 17.33 -10.32
CA SER A 289 -10.28 16.05 -10.59
C SER A 289 -10.64 15.27 -9.33
N SER A 290 -11.61 14.38 -9.51
CA SER A 290 -12.02 13.41 -8.48
C SER A 290 -11.79 12.00 -8.95
N SER A 291 -11.72 11.08 -8.03
CA SER A 291 -11.68 9.65 -8.33
C SER A 291 -12.52 8.85 -7.36
N LEU A 292 -13.02 7.72 -7.81
CA LEU A 292 -13.68 6.73 -6.98
C LEU A 292 -13.23 5.34 -7.44
N GLY A 293 -12.74 4.54 -6.50
CA GLY A 293 -12.22 3.23 -6.81
C GLY A 293 -12.37 2.25 -5.66
N ALA A 294 -11.77 1.09 -5.86
CA ALA A 294 -11.55 0.09 -4.84
C ALA A 294 -10.05 -0.09 -4.62
N ARG A 295 -9.69 -0.33 -3.38
CA ARG A 295 -8.32 -0.65 -2.97
C ARG A 295 -8.33 -1.94 -2.15
N TYR A 296 -7.41 -2.82 -2.48
CA TYR A 296 -7.19 -4.07 -1.76
C TYR A 296 -5.74 -4.11 -1.30
N ASP A 297 -5.54 -4.17 0.01
CA ASP A 297 -4.24 -4.21 0.66
C ASP A 297 -4.03 -5.59 1.31
N CYS A 298 -2.81 -6.13 1.30
CA CYS A 298 -2.56 -7.51 1.72
C CYS A 298 -1.14 -7.78 2.29
N VAL A 299 -1.08 -8.42 3.48
CA VAL A 299 0.07 -9.20 3.97
C VAL A 299 -0.33 -10.68 3.94
N PRO A 300 0.25 -11.53 3.09
CA PRO A 300 -0.21 -12.90 2.89
C PRO A 300 0.10 -13.81 4.09
N VAL A 301 -0.67 -14.88 4.22
CA VAL A 301 -0.40 -15.96 5.19
C VAL A 301 0.93 -16.65 4.86
N LYS A 302 1.22 -16.78 3.58
CA LYS A 302 2.44 -17.39 3.03
C LYS A 302 3.12 -16.43 2.08
N ASP A 303 4.43 -16.37 2.18
CA ASP A 303 5.26 -15.61 1.27
C ASP A 303 5.44 -16.36 -0.04
N LEU A 304 5.68 -15.62 -1.12
CA LEU A 304 5.93 -16.20 -2.44
C LEU A 304 7.31 -16.90 -2.49
N ILE A 305 8.30 -16.29 -1.85
CA ILE A 305 9.68 -16.80 -1.77
C ILE A 305 10.16 -16.62 -0.33
N GLY A 306 10.84 -17.61 0.22
CA GLY A 306 11.33 -17.66 1.59
C GLY A 306 10.51 -18.56 2.47
N GLY A 307 10.71 -18.49 3.77
CA GLY A 307 9.97 -19.26 4.76
C GLY A 307 8.73 -18.54 5.26
N ASN A 308 7.93 -19.23 6.06
CA ASN A 308 6.67 -18.71 6.60
C ASN A 308 6.61 -18.73 8.12
N ASP A 309 7.72 -19.07 8.76
CA ASP A 309 7.83 -19.03 10.21
C ASP A 309 7.96 -17.58 10.72
N GLY A 310 7.90 -17.46 12.02
CA GLY A 310 7.94 -16.16 12.67
C GLY A 310 6.58 -15.52 12.87
N PHE A 311 6.56 -14.62 13.85
CA PHE A 311 5.37 -13.89 14.21
C PHE A 311 4.98 -12.90 13.12
N ARG A 312 3.83 -13.14 12.51
CA ARG A 312 3.19 -12.22 11.56
C ARG A 312 1.71 -12.10 11.86
N ARG A 313 1.14 -11.00 11.43
CA ARG A 313 -0.30 -10.79 11.42
C ARG A 313 -0.78 -10.75 9.97
N PRO A 314 -1.01 -11.90 9.34
CA PRO A 314 -1.56 -11.90 7.98
C PRO A 314 -2.95 -11.29 7.98
N GLY A 315 -3.37 -10.73 6.84
CA GLY A 315 -4.70 -10.21 6.77
C GLY A 315 -4.95 -9.29 5.58
N ASN A 316 -6.23 -8.95 5.25
CA ASN A 316 -6.61 -8.09 4.13
C ASN A 316 -7.61 -7.00 4.45
N VAL A 317 -7.57 -5.93 3.69
CA VAL A 317 -8.57 -4.87 3.72
C VAL A 317 -9.03 -4.58 2.29
N LEU A 318 -10.33 -4.68 2.05
CA LEU A 318 -10.98 -4.10 0.89
C LEU A 318 -11.57 -2.75 1.29
N SER A 319 -11.23 -1.72 0.54
CA SER A 319 -11.68 -0.35 0.79
C SER A 319 -12.35 0.25 -0.44
N ILE A 320 -13.32 1.14 -0.22
CA ILE A 320 -13.77 2.11 -1.21
C ILE A 320 -12.80 3.30 -1.11
N ASP A 321 -12.25 3.74 -2.24
CA ASP A 321 -11.14 4.68 -2.29
C ASP A 321 -11.51 5.96 -3.07
N PRO A 322 -12.20 6.92 -2.45
CA PRO A 322 -12.40 8.24 -3.02
C PRO A 322 -11.12 9.05 -3.01
N GLY A 323 -10.98 9.93 -4.01
CA GLY A 323 -9.82 10.80 -4.12
C GLY A 323 -10.10 12.11 -4.82
N LEU A 324 -9.23 13.08 -4.56
CA LEU A 324 -9.18 14.38 -5.22
C LEU A 324 -7.76 14.66 -5.68
N ALA A 325 -7.60 15.30 -6.82
CA ALA A 325 -6.31 15.78 -7.29
C ALA A 325 -6.45 17.20 -7.85
N LEU A 326 -5.53 18.09 -7.45
CA LEU A 326 -5.43 19.46 -7.90
C LEU A 326 -4.07 19.68 -8.54
N ASN A 327 -4.06 20.17 -9.78
CA ASN A 327 -2.85 20.51 -10.52
C ASN A 327 -2.77 22.03 -10.70
N GLN A 328 -1.68 22.64 -10.26
CA GLN A 328 -1.47 24.08 -10.36
C GLN A 328 -0.03 24.37 -10.77
N GLY A 329 0.17 24.71 -12.04
CA GLY A 329 1.50 24.89 -12.60
C GLY A 329 2.33 23.61 -12.47
N ASN A 330 3.49 23.71 -11.84
CA ASN A 330 4.37 22.57 -11.61
C ASN A 330 4.01 21.74 -10.37
N PHE A 331 3.01 22.16 -9.59
CA PHE A 331 2.54 21.44 -8.41
C PHE A 331 1.36 20.54 -8.71
N SER A 332 1.36 19.37 -8.09
CA SER A 332 0.22 18.47 -8.03
C SER A 332 -0.04 18.10 -6.56
N PHE A 333 -1.29 18.23 -6.14
CA PHE A 333 -1.76 17.83 -4.82
C PHE A 333 -2.73 16.68 -4.99
N ASN A 334 -2.61 15.66 -4.17
CA ASN A 334 -3.56 14.53 -4.17
C ASN A 334 -3.99 14.20 -2.76
N LEU A 335 -5.24 13.82 -2.61
CA LEU A 335 -5.84 13.36 -1.36
C LEU A 335 -6.65 12.11 -1.66
N ASN A 336 -6.37 11.03 -0.93
CA ASN A 336 -7.16 9.80 -0.95
C ASN A 336 -7.53 9.39 0.46
N VAL A 337 -8.75 8.95 0.64
CA VAL A 337 -9.22 8.45 1.92
C VAL A 337 -9.93 7.11 1.72
N PRO A 338 -9.18 5.99 1.55
CA PRO A 338 -9.80 4.67 1.47
C PRO A 338 -10.50 4.32 2.77
N PHE A 339 -11.81 3.99 2.68
CA PHE A 339 -12.65 3.51 3.78
C PHE A 339 -12.78 2.00 3.69
N ALA A 340 -12.38 1.30 4.75
CA ALA A 340 -12.41 -0.14 4.82
C ALA A 340 -13.86 -0.66 4.91
N VAL A 341 -14.26 -1.47 3.92
CA VAL A 341 -15.59 -2.12 3.86
C VAL A 341 -15.55 -3.58 4.24
N ARG A 342 -14.40 -4.23 4.13
CA ARG A 342 -14.16 -5.58 4.60
C ARG A 342 -12.77 -5.68 5.19
N ARG A 343 -12.67 -6.42 6.30
CA ARG A 343 -11.42 -6.75 7.01
C ARG A 343 -11.40 -8.23 7.30
N GLU A 344 -10.22 -8.82 7.24
CA GLU A 344 -10.05 -10.25 7.55
C GLU A 344 -8.67 -10.51 8.15
N ARG A 345 -8.61 -11.20 9.28
CA ARG A 345 -7.40 -11.71 9.94
C ARG A 345 -7.42 -13.25 9.90
N PRO A 346 -6.89 -13.88 8.84
CA PRO A 346 -6.81 -15.35 8.78
C PRO A 346 -5.80 -15.89 9.81
N GLN A 347 -5.86 -17.18 10.11
CA GLN A 347 -4.82 -17.85 10.88
C GLN A 347 -3.45 -17.72 10.17
N SER A 348 -2.40 -17.40 10.94
CA SER A 348 -1.03 -17.47 10.47
C SER A 348 -0.54 -18.93 10.44
N ILE A 349 0.59 -19.17 9.78
CA ILE A 349 1.22 -20.49 9.82
C ILE A 349 1.58 -20.88 11.25
N THR A 350 2.10 -19.96 12.05
CA THR A 350 2.44 -20.22 13.45
C THR A 350 1.21 -20.42 14.33
N ASP A 351 0.06 -19.78 14.03
CA ASP A 351 -1.21 -20.10 14.69
C ASP A 351 -1.58 -21.58 14.46
N LEU A 352 -1.52 -22.04 13.19
CA LEU A 352 -1.82 -23.44 12.81
C LEU A 352 -0.85 -24.45 13.44
N GLN A 353 0.45 -24.14 13.45
CA GLN A 353 1.47 -24.99 14.07
C GLN A 353 1.24 -25.11 15.58
N THR A 354 0.92 -23.99 16.25
CA THR A 354 0.63 -23.99 17.69
C THR A 354 -0.64 -24.78 18.00
N GLU A 355 -1.70 -24.64 17.20
CA GLU A 355 -2.93 -25.43 17.32
C GLU A 355 -2.63 -26.94 17.18
N GLN A 356 -1.83 -27.31 16.17
CA GLN A 356 -1.45 -28.70 15.96
C GLN A 356 -0.61 -29.26 17.14
N ALA A 357 0.32 -28.47 17.66
CA ALA A 357 1.21 -28.89 18.75
C ALA A 357 0.52 -28.98 20.11
N THR A 358 -0.46 -28.11 20.38
CA THR A 358 -1.12 -27.99 21.68
C THR A 358 -2.46 -28.72 21.74
N GLY A 359 -3.05 -29.06 20.58
CA GLY A 359 -4.41 -29.62 20.48
C GLY A 359 -5.52 -28.63 20.84
N SER A 360 -5.20 -27.34 20.99
CA SER A 360 -6.13 -26.27 21.36
C SER A 360 -6.26 -25.26 20.24
N PRO A 361 -7.47 -24.78 19.90
CA PRO A 361 -7.67 -23.77 18.86
C PRO A 361 -6.78 -22.53 19.09
N ARG A 362 -6.08 -22.13 18.06
CA ARG A 362 -5.22 -20.94 18.07
C ARG A 362 -5.52 -20.06 16.87
N HIS A 363 -6.10 -18.90 17.10
CA HIS A 363 -6.35 -17.90 16.07
C HIS A 363 -6.10 -16.50 16.64
N GLY A 364 -5.00 -15.89 16.23
CA GLY A 364 -4.68 -14.53 16.65
C GLY A 364 -5.67 -13.53 16.08
N ASP A 365 -5.83 -12.42 16.77
CA ASP A 365 -6.57 -11.25 16.31
C ASP A 365 -5.63 -10.14 15.84
N ALA A 366 -6.19 -9.15 15.17
CA ALA A 366 -5.45 -7.98 14.75
C ALA A 366 -6.33 -6.71 14.75
N ALA A 367 -5.72 -5.56 15.11
CA ALA A 367 -6.39 -4.27 15.05
C ALA A 367 -6.33 -3.68 13.64
N PHE A 368 -7.46 -3.23 13.11
CA PHE A 368 -7.59 -2.61 11.80
C PHE A 368 -8.04 -1.15 11.91
N ALA A 369 -7.72 -0.37 10.88
CA ALA A 369 -8.21 0.98 10.71
C ALA A 369 -9.59 1.01 10.02
N ASP A 370 -10.37 2.07 10.27
CA ASP A 370 -11.59 2.35 9.52
C ASP A 370 -11.28 3.04 8.20
N TYR A 371 -10.28 3.90 8.20
CA TYR A 371 -9.83 4.64 7.02
C TYR A 371 -8.34 4.94 7.13
N VAL A 372 -7.77 5.30 5.99
CA VAL A 372 -6.40 5.82 5.87
C VAL A 372 -6.47 7.16 5.16
N ILE A 373 -5.79 8.18 5.66
CA ILE A 373 -5.63 9.46 4.96
C ILE A 373 -4.30 9.42 4.24
N ASN A 374 -4.32 9.60 2.92
CA ASN A 374 -3.13 9.77 2.10
C ASN A 374 -3.17 11.15 1.45
N PHE A 375 -2.16 11.96 1.73
CA PHE A 375 -1.99 13.28 1.13
C PHE A 375 -0.63 13.36 0.44
N GLY A 376 -0.62 13.74 -0.82
CA GLY A 376 0.58 13.86 -1.62
C GLY A 376 0.75 15.28 -2.18
N VAL A 377 1.99 15.73 -2.21
CA VAL A 377 2.42 16.93 -2.92
C VAL A 377 3.56 16.55 -3.83
N THR A 378 3.48 16.95 -5.09
CA THR A 378 4.51 16.70 -6.09
C THR A 378 4.87 18.00 -6.78
N TYR A 379 6.15 18.23 -6.98
CA TYR A 379 6.70 19.33 -7.77
C TYR A 379 7.50 18.79 -8.94
N ARG A 380 7.17 19.22 -10.15
CA ARG A 380 7.86 18.82 -11.38
C ARG A 380 8.82 19.90 -11.85
N VAL A 381 10.05 19.49 -12.14
CA VAL A 381 11.08 20.31 -12.77
C VAL A 381 11.27 19.82 -14.20
N TYR A 382 10.89 20.63 -15.16
CA TYR A 382 11.04 20.31 -16.58
C TYR A 382 12.44 20.66 -17.07
N ASN A 383 13.01 19.80 -17.90
CA ASN A 383 14.27 20.08 -18.58
C ASN A 383 14.04 21.00 -19.78
N THR A 384 14.19 22.30 -19.57
CA THR A 384 13.99 23.33 -20.58
C THR A 384 14.90 23.17 -21.81
N LYS A 385 16.11 22.61 -21.67
CA LYS A 385 17.02 22.39 -22.81
C LYS A 385 16.43 21.41 -23.83
N VAL A 386 15.81 20.32 -23.35
CA VAL A 386 15.18 19.32 -24.22
C VAL A 386 13.95 19.90 -24.94
N LYS A 387 13.19 20.78 -24.31
CA LYS A 387 12.05 21.47 -24.94
C LYS A 387 12.50 22.44 -26.05
N ILE A 388 13.53 23.23 -25.78
CA ILE A 388 14.07 24.19 -26.78
C ILE A 388 14.63 23.44 -27.99
N ASP A 389 15.35 22.34 -27.79
CA ASP A 389 15.87 21.51 -28.87
C ASP A 389 14.75 20.87 -29.71
N GLN A 390 13.65 20.49 -29.09
CA GLN A 390 12.49 19.90 -29.76
C GLN A 390 11.72 20.95 -30.56
N GLU A 391 11.48 22.14 -30.01
CA GLU A 391 10.83 23.26 -30.69
C GLU A 391 11.65 23.74 -31.90
N LEU A 392 12.97 23.82 -31.75
CA LEU A 392 13.87 24.13 -32.85
C LEU A 392 13.83 23.07 -33.95
N LEU A 393 13.82 21.77 -33.60
CA LEU A 393 13.73 20.68 -34.56
C LEU A 393 12.40 20.67 -35.32
N ASP A 394 11.31 21.08 -34.67
CA ASP A 394 9.97 21.15 -35.26
C ASP A 394 9.80 22.40 -36.18
N GLU A 395 10.51 23.49 -35.89
CA GLU A 395 10.61 24.63 -36.78
C GLU A 395 11.42 24.32 -38.07
N PHE A 396 12.47 23.50 -37.98
CA PHE A 396 13.23 23.05 -39.12
C PHE A 396 12.54 22.03 -40.01
N LYS A 397 11.43 21.42 -39.54
CA LYS A 397 10.64 20.45 -40.28
C LYS A 397 9.43 21.06 -41.01
N LYS A 398 9.14 22.33 -40.79
CA LYS A 398 8.13 23.12 -41.52
C LYS A 398 8.77 23.83 -42.72
#